data_ef8f37872ea71bbcd037bfffe7de49aa
#
_entry.id   ef8f37872ea71bbcd037bfffe7de49aa
#
_cell.length_a   1.000
_cell.length_b   1.000
_cell.length_c   1.000
_cell.angle_alpha   90.00
_cell.angle_beta   90.00
_cell.angle_gamma   90.00
#
_symmetry.space_group_name_H-M   'P 1'
#
loop_
_entity.id
_entity.type
_entity.pdbx_description
1 polymer ?
#
loop_
_entity_poly.entity_id
_entity_poly.type
_entity_poly.pdbx_seq_one_letter_code
_entity_poly.pdbx_strand_id
1 'polypeptide(L)'
;REMEIGLGLDLKGGMNVTLQISVADVLRSLSNNNTDVNFNKALANATANQADNKDFLSAFVNEYKKLDPNIRLAAIFSTYQLKDKITPNATNDEVVAVLREELNSAIDNSFNVLRTRIDRFGVVAPNIQRLEKDGRILVELPGVKEPERVRKLLQGSANLEFWETYNLNEFFNKLASANELL
;
A
#
# COMPACT_ATOMS: atom_id res chain seq x y z
N ARG A 1 41.06 -7.26 -9.87
CA ARG A 1 39.65 -7.30 -9.40
C ARG A 1 39.30 -8.75 -9.23
N GLU A 2 39.33 -9.24 -7.99
CA GLU A 2 38.82 -10.56 -7.67
C GLU A 2 37.29 -10.54 -7.90
N MET A 3 36.81 -11.44 -8.75
CA MET A 3 35.39 -11.67 -8.91
C MET A 3 34.93 -12.49 -7.69
N GLU A 4 34.32 -11.83 -6.72
CA GLU A 4 33.66 -12.51 -5.60
C GLU A 4 32.39 -13.19 -6.14
N ILE A 5 32.36 -14.53 -6.08
CA ILE A 5 31.17 -15.30 -6.41
C ILE A 5 30.13 -15.01 -5.31
N GLY A 6 29.01 -14.44 -5.67
CA GLY A 6 27.89 -14.23 -4.75
C GLY A 6 27.33 -15.56 -4.27
N LEU A 7 27.68 -15.96 -3.04
CA LEU A 7 27.15 -17.16 -2.40
C LEU A 7 25.70 -16.91 -1.98
N GLY A 8 24.80 -17.83 -2.34
CA GLY A 8 23.38 -17.78 -2.00
C GLY A 8 23.10 -18.02 -0.50
N LEU A 9 21.82 -18.00 -0.14
CA LEU A 9 21.31 -18.22 1.23
C LEU A 9 21.82 -19.52 1.87
N ASP A 10 21.93 -20.58 1.09
CA ASP A 10 22.35 -21.90 1.55
C ASP A 10 23.81 -21.96 2.07
N LEU A 11 24.65 -21.06 1.57
CA LEU A 11 26.09 -21.03 1.90
C LEU A 11 26.47 -19.89 2.86
N LYS A 12 25.76 -18.76 2.84
CA LYS A 12 26.05 -17.61 3.72
C LYS A 12 25.04 -17.45 4.86
N GLY A 13 23.96 -18.22 4.86
CA GLY A 13 22.79 -17.93 5.69
C GLY A 13 22.12 -16.65 5.23
N GLY A 14 21.14 -16.17 5.97
CA GLY A 14 20.45 -14.93 5.65
C GLY A 14 18.96 -14.95 6.00
N MET A 15 18.19 -14.13 5.32
CA MET A 15 16.77 -13.97 5.56
C MET A 15 16.00 -14.15 4.25
N ASN A 16 14.94 -14.97 4.31
CA ASN A 16 13.97 -15.11 3.23
C ASN A 16 12.59 -14.75 3.78
N VAL A 17 11.93 -13.76 3.18
CA VAL A 17 10.60 -13.32 3.58
C VAL A 17 9.72 -13.08 2.37
N THR A 18 8.44 -13.43 2.52
CA THR A 18 7.40 -13.02 1.58
C THR A 18 6.60 -11.91 2.23
N LEU A 19 6.59 -10.74 1.60
CA LEU A 19 5.76 -9.61 1.98
C LEU A 19 4.49 -9.62 1.16
N GLN A 20 3.38 -9.29 1.76
CA GLN A 20 2.10 -9.15 1.09
C GLN A 20 1.54 -7.75 1.29
N ILE A 21 1.19 -7.09 0.19
CA ILE A 21 0.51 -5.80 0.22
C ILE A 21 -0.95 -6.04 0.56
N SER A 22 -1.48 -5.28 1.52
CA SER A 22 -2.89 -5.34 1.87
C SER A 22 -3.72 -4.66 0.79
N VAL A 23 -4.30 -5.45 -0.11
CA VAL A 23 -5.21 -4.95 -1.16
C VAL A 23 -6.43 -4.27 -0.52
N ALA A 24 -6.92 -4.78 0.61
CA ALA A 24 -8.01 -4.17 1.36
C ALA A 24 -7.69 -2.73 1.80
N ASP A 25 -6.45 -2.48 2.27
CA ASP A 25 -6.06 -1.14 2.71
C ASP A 25 -5.84 -0.19 1.52
N VAL A 26 -5.36 -0.70 0.39
CA VAL A 26 -5.31 0.09 -0.85
C VAL A 26 -6.72 0.50 -1.28
N LEU A 27 -7.69 -0.41 -1.29
CA LEU A 27 -9.08 -0.08 -1.63
C LEU A 27 -9.70 0.91 -0.64
N ARG A 28 -9.40 0.79 0.67
CA ARG A 28 -9.81 1.79 1.67
C ARG A 28 -9.25 3.17 1.35
N SER A 29 -7.97 3.24 1.04
CA SER A 29 -7.32 4.50 0.67
C SER A 29 -7.94 5.11 -0.59
N LEU A 30 -8.14 4.33 -1.65
CA LEU A 30 -8.76 4.77 -2.90
C LEU A 30 -10.21 5.27 -2.72
N SER A 31 -10.95 4.70 -1.77
CA SER A 31 -12.30 5.14 -1.39
C SER A 31 -12.31 6.36 -0.46
N ASN A 32 -11.15 6.98 -0.19
CA ASN A 32 -10.98 8.04 0.80
C ASN A 32 -11.46 7.63 2.21
N ASN A 33 -11.12 6.41 2.63
CA ASN A 33 -11.55 5.82 3.91
C ASN A 33 -13.07 5.84 4.10
N ASN A 34 -13.81 5.45 3.07
CA ASN A 34 -15.26 5.46 3.08
C ASN A 34 -15.82 4.66 4.27
N THR A 35 -16.81 5.23 4.96
CA THR A 35 -17.42 4.68 6.17
C THR A 35 -18.65 3.82 5.90
N ASP A 36 -19.00 3.57 4.64
CA ASP A 36 -20.14 2.72 4.28
C ASP A 36 -20.01 1.33 4.92
N VAL A 37 -21.08 0.91 5.59
CA VAL A 37 -21.09 -0.33 6.38
C VAL A 37 -20.94 -1.56 5.50
N ASN A 38 -21.62 -1.58 4.34
CA ASN A 38 -21.58 -2.72 3.42
C ASN A 38 -20.22 -2.80 2.73
N PHE A 39 -19.61 -1.66 2.37
CA PHE A 39 -18.25 -1.59 1.86
C PHE A 39 -17.24 -2.19 2.82
N ASN A 40 -17.26 -1.76 4.08
CA ASN A 40 -16.32 -2.24 5.09
C ASN A 40 -16.55 -3.72 5.43
N LYS A 41 -17.80 -4.17 5.46
CA LYS A 41 -18.15 -5.58 5.66
C LYS A 41 -17.71 -6.45 4.50
N ALA A 42 -17.88 -5.99 3.25
CA ALA A 42 -17.41 -6.68 2.06
C ALA A 42 -15.87 -6.85 2.05
N LEU A 43 -15.13 -5.78 2.43
CA LEU A 43 -13.67 -5.86 2.58
C LEU A 43 -13.26 -6.88 3.65
N ALA A 44 -13.93 -6.89 4.80
CA ALA A 44 -13.65 -7.83 5.87
C ALA A 44 -13.92 -9.29 5.46
N ASN A 45 -15.06 -9.54 4.79
CA ASN A 45 -15.40 -10.85 4.26
C ASN A 45 -14.40 -11.35 3.21
N ALA A 46 -14.02 -10.47 2.25
CA ALA A 46 -13.02 -10.80 1.25
C ALA A 46 -11.66 -11.11 1.87
N THR A 47 -11.28 -10.40 2.93
CA THR A 47 -10.04 -10.65 3.66
C THR A 47 -10.08 -12.00 4.40
N ALA A 48 -11.19 -12.33 5.04
CA ALA A 48 -11.37 -13.61 5.74
C ALA A 48 -11.28 -14.81 4.79
N ASN A 49 -11.79 -14.65 3.56
CA ASN A 49 -11.84 -15.69 2.52
C ASN A 49 -10.65 -15.65 1.55
N GLN A 50 -9.61 -14.87 1.86
CA GLN A 50 -8.47 -14.65 0.95
C GLN A 50 -7.67 -15.91 0.64
N ALA A 51 -7.67 -16.92 1.53
CA ALA A 51 -6.94 -18.17 1.33
C ALA A 51 -7.40 -18.93 0.06
N ASP A 52 -8.66 -18.82 -0.30
CA ASP A 52 -9.28 -19.55 -1.41
C ASP A 52 -9.36 -18.75 -2.71
N ASN A 53 -9.19 -17.42 -2.66
CA ASN A 53 -9.38 -16.54 -3.80
C ASN A 53 -8.07 -16.03 -4.38
N LYS A 54 -7.86 -16.30 -5.67
CA LYS A 54 -6.70 -15.86 -6.44
C LYS A 54 -6.77 -14.36 -6.83
N ASP A 55 -7.94 -13.73 -6.77
CA ASP A 55 -8.18 -12.34 -7.12
C ASP A 55 -9.03 -11.65 -6.03
N PHE A 56 -8.36 -10.93 -5.15
CA PHE A 56 -9.00 -10.23 -4.04
C PHE A 56 -10.05 -9.22 -4.51
N LEU A 57 -9.78 -8.47 -5.59
CA LEU A 57 -10.72 -7.47 -6.10
C LEU A 57 -12.03 -8.11 -6.55
N SER A 58 -11.97 -9.22 -7.27
CA SER A 58 -13.16 -9.97 -7.66
C SER A 58 -13.90 -10.55 -6.47
N ALA A 59 -13.18 -11.07 -5.46
CA ALA A 59 -13.77 -11.53 -4.22
C ALA A 59 -14.51 -10.41 -3.48
N PHE A 60 -13.89 -9.24 -3.34
CA PHE A 60 -14.49 -8.06 -2.75
C PHE A 60 -15.79 -7.64 -3.46
N VAL A 61 -15.74 -7.54 -4.79
CA VAL A 61 -16.93 -7.16 -5.58
C VAL A 61 -18.06 -8.17 -5.39
N ASN A 62 -17.75 -9.47 -5.37
CA ASN A 62 -18.73 -10.51 -5.14
C ASN A 62 -19.35 -10.45 -3.74
N GLU A 63 -18.53 -10.25 -2.70
CA GLU A 63 -19.02 -10.08 -1.33
C GLU A 63 -19.88 -8.82 -1.19
N TYR A 64 -19.49 -7.74 -1.87
CA TYR A 64 -20.27 -6.52 -1.84
C TYR A 64 -21.63 -6.69 -2.55
N LYS A 65 -21.68 -7.35 -3.72
CA LYS A 65 -22.93 -7.66 -4.44
C LYS A 65 -23.88 -8.54 -3.62
N LYS A 66 -23.36 -9.41 -2.75
CA LYS A 66 -24.21 -10.20 -1.82
C LYS A 66 -24.89 -9.33 -0.76
N LEU A 67 -24.22 -8.27 -0.31
CA LEU A 67 -24.73 -7.34 0.70
C LEU A 67 -25.67 -6.29 0.10
N ASP A 68 -25.36 -5.85 -1.12
CA ASP A 68 -26.17 -4.90 -1.87
C ASP A 68 -26.19 -5.30 -3.37
N PRO A 69 -27.26 -5.94 -3.84
CA PRO A 69 -27.42 -6.34 -5.25
C PRO A 69 -27.42 -5.16 -6.23
N ASN A 70 -27.80 -3.96 -5.78
CA ASN A 70 -27.86 -2.75 -6.60
C ASN A 70 -26.65 -1.84 -6.43
N ILE A 71 -25.54 -2.40 -5.97
CA ILE A 71 -24.31 -1.66 -5.72
C ILE A 71 -23.86 -0.84 -6.93
N ARG A 72 -23.50 0.41 -6.65
CA ARG A 72 -22.80 1.31 -7.57
C ARG A 72 -21.42 1.62 -7.04
N LEU A 73 -20.40 0.91 -7.55
CA LEU A 73 -19.01 1.14 -7.15
C LEU A 73 -18.56 2.58 -7.39
N ALA A 74 -19.08 3.23 -8.43
CA ALA A 74 -18.81 4.63 -8.71
C ALA A 74 -19.19 5.55 -7.54
N ALA A 75 -20.24 5.23 -6.75
CA ALA A 75 -20.61 6.02 -5.57
C ALA A 75 -19.56 5.98 -4.46
N ILE A 76 -18.79 4.90 -4.38
CA ILE A 76 -17.71 4.72 -3.39
C ILE A 76 -16.38 5.27 -3.90
N PHE A 77 -16.06 5.07 -5.18
CA PHE A 77 -14.74 5.31 -5.76
C PHE A 77 -14.65 6.56 -6.63
N SER A 78 -15.72 7.36 -6.82
CA SER A 78 -15.63 8.71 -7.43
C SER A 78 -14.99 9.70 -6.46
N THR A 79 -13.79 9.40 -5.99
CA THR A 79 -13.04 10.25 -5.08
C THR A 79 -12.27 11.32 -5.85
N TYR A 80 -11.81 12.36 -5.14
CA TYR A 80 -10.97 13.40 -5.75
C TYR A 80 -9.74 12.84 -6.45
N GLN A 81 -9.15 11.79 -5.88
CA GLN A 81 -7.98 11.08 -6.43
C GLN A 81 -8.29 10.38 -7.76
N LEU A 82 -9.51 9.86 -7.93
CA LEU A 82 -9.91 9.07 -9.10
C LEU A 82 -10.88 9.81 -10.04
N LYS A 83 -11.14 11.10 -9.81
CA LYS A 83 -12.12 11.91 -10.55
C LYS A 83 -11.91 11.92 -12.06
N ASP A 84 -10.65 11.84 -12.51
CA ASP A 84 -10.30 11.85 -13.93
C ASP A 84 -10.42 10.46 -14.58
N LYS A 85 -10.54 9.40 -13.77
CA LYS A 85 -10.64 7.99 -14.21
C LYS A 85 -12.02 7.39 -13.96
N ILE A 86 -12.71 7.79 -12.89
CA ILE A 86 -14.03 7.28 -12.51
C ILE A 86 -15.03 8.41 -12.47
N THR A 87 -15.96 8.40 -13.41
CA THR A 87 -17.09 9.33 -13.38
C THR A 87 -18.21 8.81 -12.47
N PRO A 88 -19.09 9.68 -11.93
CA PRO A 88 -20.22 9.25 -11.10
C PRO A 88 -21.20 8.28 -11.80
N ASN A 89 -21.19 8.25 -13.13
CA ASN A 89 -22.06 7.38 -13.95
C ASN A 89 -21.33 6.13 -14.49
N ALA A 90 -20.06 5.93 -14.10
CA ALA A 90 -19.30 4.78 -14.53
C ALA A 90 -19.97 3.47 -14.10
N THR A 91 -19.92 2.48 -14.96
CA THR A 91 -20.40 1.11 -14.68
C THR A 91 -19.49 0.42 -13.68
N ASN A 92 -19.98 -0.60 -12.98
CA ASN A 92 -19.16 -1.36 -12.05
C ASN A 92 -17.93 -2.00 -12.72
N ASP A 93 -18.06 -2.45 -13.98
CA ASP A 93 -16.96 -3.08 -14.71
C ASP A 93 -15.86 -2.07 -15.07
N GLU A 94 -16.25 -0.86 -15.47
CA GLU A 94 -15.30 0.24 -15.70
C GLU A 94 -14.56 0.62 -14.40
N VAL A 95 -15.29 0.72 -13.29
CA VAL A 95 -14.67 0.99 -11.99
C VAL A 95 -13.71 -0.13 -11.59
N VAL A 96 -14.08 -1.40 -11.76
CA VAL A 96 -13.21 -2.55 -11.46
C VAL A 96 -11.94 -2.52 -12.32
N ALA A 97 -12.04 -2.15 -13.60
CA ALA A 97 -10.87 -2.02 -14.48
C ALA A 97 -9.89 -0.95 -13.96
N VAL A 98 -10.41 0.22 -13.59
CA VAL A 98 -9.59 1.31 -13.01
C VAL A 98 -8.97 0.88 -11.67
N LEU A 99 -9.74 0.25 -10.78
CA LEU A 99 -9.23 -0.23 -9.49
C LEU A 99 -8.11 -1.26 -9.67
N ARG A 100 -8.21 -2.13 -10.67
CA ARG A 100 -7.16 -3.11 -10.99
C ARG A 100 -5.86 -2.43 -11.43
N GLU A 101 -5.97 -1.39 -12.25
CA GLU A 101 -4.83 -0.57 -12.66
C GLU A 101 -4.17 0.14 -11.47
N GLU A 102 -4.97 0.76 -10.60
CA GLU A 102 -4.49 1.44 -9.39
C GLU A 102 -3.82 0.47 -8.41
N LEU A 103 -4.38 -0.72 -8.23
CA LEU A 103 -3.78 -1.78 -7.43
C LEU A 103 -2.41 -2.21 -7.97
N ASN A 104 -2.29 -2.41 -9.27
CA ASN A 104 -1.01 -2.74 -9.90
C ASN A 104 0.01 -1.62 -9.67
N SER A 105 -0.40 -0.37 -9.86
CA SER A 105 0.46 0.80 -9.62
C SER A 105 0.91 0.89 -8.15
N ALA A 106 0.01 0.60 -7.19
CA ALA A 106 0.34 0.57 -5.77
C ALA A 106 1.36 -0.55 -5.44
N ILE A 107 1.20 -1.73 -6.06
CA ILE A 107 2.14 -2.85 -5.92
C ILE A 107 3.51 -2.48 -6.47
N ASP A 108 3.57 -1.88 -7.67
CA ASP A 108 4.83 -1.46 -8.30
C ASP A 108 5.53 -0.38 -7.48
N ASN A 109 4.80 0.59 -6.95
CA ASN A 109 5.33 1.61 -6.05
C ASN A 109 5.90 0.98 -4.76
N SER A 110 5.18 0.05 -4.16
CA SER A 110 5.63 -0.66 -2.96
C SER A 110 6.90 -1.49 -3.23
N PHE A 111 6.96 -2.16 -4.38
CA PHE A 111 8.15 -2.89 -4.82
C PHE A 111 9.36 -1.96 -4.93
N ASN A 112 9.21 -0.80 -5.57
CA ASN A 112 10.28 0.18 -5.74
C ASN A 112 10.74 0.77 -4.39
N VAL A 113 9.80 1.03 -3.47
CA VAL A 113 10.12 1.50 -2.12
C VAL A 113 10.91 0.44 -1.35
N LEU A 114 10.49 -0.82 -1.39
CA LEU A 114 11.20 -1.93 -0.74
C LEU A 114 12.61 -2.08 -1.30
N ARG A 115 12.77 -2.06 -2.62
CA ARG A 115 14.06 -2.12 -3.28
C ARG A 115 14.98 -1.00 -2.80
N THR A 116 14.50 0.24 -2.81
CA THR A 116 15.29 1.39 -2.36
C THR A 116 15.71 1.26 -0.89
N ARG A 117 14.83 0.73 -0.02
CA ARG A 117 15.16 0.50 1.39
C ARG A 117 16.24 -0.55 1.56
N ILE A 118 16.14 -1.65 0.82
CA ILE A 118 17.11 -2.75 0.86
C ILE A 118 18.47 -2.30 0.34
N ASP A 119 18.49 -1.55 -0.76
CA ASP A 119 19.73 -0.98 -1.33
C ASP A 119 20.44 -0.06 -0.31
N ARG A 120 19.68 0.78 0.39
CA ARG A 120 20.23 1.66 1.44
C ARG A 120 20.73 0.91 2.68
N PHE A 121 20.19 -0.28 2.94
CA PHE A 121 20.65 -1.11 4.05
C PHE A 121 21.99 -1.78 3.80
N GLY A 122 22.46 -1.79 2.55
CA GLY A 122 23.79 -2.28 2.17
C GLY A 122 23.91 -3.80 2.16
N VAL A 123 22.81 -4.52 1.96
CA VAL A 123 22.86 -5.98 1.75
C VAL A 123 23.50 -6.29 0.41
N VAL A 124 24.49 -7.18 0.42
CA VAL A 124 25.17 -7.61 -0.80
C VAL A 124 24.30 -8.60 -1.56
N ALA A 125 24.04 -8.30 -2.83
CA ALA A 125 23.29 -9.16 -3.76
C ALA A 125 21.88 -9.58 -3.25
N PRO A 126 20.99 -8.63 -2.89
CA PRO A 126 19.62 -8.97 -2.54
C PRO A 126 18.87 -9.49 -3.77
N ASN A 127 18.02 -10.50 -3.56
CA ASN A 127 17.08 -10.95 -4.58
C ASN A 127 15.67 -10.49 -4.19
N ILE A 128 15.04 -9.67 -5.04
CA ILE A 128 13.71 -9.13 -4.82
C ILE A 128 12.88 -9.47 -6.04
N GLN A 129 11.82 -10.25 -5.85
CA GLN A 129 10.97 -10.72 -6.93
C GLN A 129 9.50 -10.44 -6.61
N ARG A 130 8.79 -9.93 -7.60
CA ARG A 130 7.33 -9.86 -7.56
C ARG A 130 6.76 -11.24 -7.91
N LEU A 131 5.94 -11.79 -7.03
CA LEU A 131 5.25 -13.04 -7.29
C LEU A 131 3.93 -12.76 -8.04
N GLU A 132 3.53 -13.69 -8.90
CA GLU A 132 2.31 -13.56 -9.73
C GLU A 132 1.00 -13.49 -8.91
N LYS A 133 1.04 -13.87 -7.63
CA LYS A 133 -0.13 -13.84 -6.74
C LYS A 133 -0.20 -12.51 -5.99
N ASP A 134 -1.30 -11.82 -6.19
CA ASP A 134 -1.87 -10.70 -5.42
C ASP A 134 -0.93 -9.95 -4.46
N GLY A 135 -0.09 -9.09 -5.03
CA GLY A 135 0.71 -8.15 -4.26
C GLY A 135 1.77 -8.79 -3.37
N ARG A 136 2.21 -10.03 -3.65
CA ARG A 136 3.29 -10.68 -2.92
C ARG A 136 4.63 -10.34 -3.54
N ILE A 137 5.59 -10.06 -2.66
CA ILE A 137 6.98 -9.74 -3.00
C ILE A 137 7.87 -10.67 -2.20
N LEU A 138 8.64 -11.50 -2.89
CA LEU A 138 9.69 -12.32 -2.30
C LEU A 138 10.94 -11.48 -2.12
N VAL A 139 11.51 -11.51 -0.92
CA VAL A 139 12.74 -10.81 -0.57
C VAL A 139 13.72 -11.80 0.05
N GLU A 140 14.84 -12.02 -0.61
CA GLU A 140 15.93 -12.86 -0.15
C GLU A 140 17.17 -12.01 0.11
N LEU A 141 17.68 -12.03 1.32
CA LEU A 141 18.77 -11.19 1.79
C LEU A 141 19.89 -12.06 2.32
N PRO A 142 20.86 -12.48 1.46
CA PRO A 142 21.98 -13.30 1.88
C PRO A 142 22.89 -12.57 2.88
N GLY A 143 23.40 -13.31 3.87
CA GLY A 143 24.41 -12.81 4.81
C GLY A 143 23.91 -11.78 5.84
N VAL A 144 22.62 -11.61 5.99
CA VAL A 144 22.04 -10.72 6.99
C VAL A 144 22.28 -11.28 8.39
N LYS A 145 22.95 -10.49 9.25
CA LYS A 145 23.28 -10.88 10.63
C LYS A 145 22.17 -10.49 11.62
N GLU A 146 21.33 -9.48 11.29
CA GLU A 146 20.29 -8.94 12.16
C GLU A 146 18.90 -9.01 11.50
N PRO A 147 18.30 -10.21 11.36
CA PRO A 147 17.03 -10.38 10.62
C PRO A 147 15.87 -9.58 11.22
N GLU A 148 15.82 -9.41 12.55
CA GLU A 148 14.75 -8.64 13.20
C GLU A 148 14.81 -7.13 12.87
N ARG A 149 16.00 -6.57 12.73
CA ARG A 149 16.18 -5.18 12.32
C ARG A 149 15.73 -4.97 10.88
N VAL A 150 16.05 -5.91 10.01
CA VAL A 150 15.62 -5.88 8.60
C VAL A 150 14.12 -6.06 8.50
N ARG A 151 13.52 -6.97 9.27
CA ARG A 151 12.08 -7.15 9.32
C ARG A 151 11.36 -5.85 9.66
N LYS A 152 11.78 -5.15 10.71
CA LYS A 152 11.24 -3.84 11.09
C LYS A 152 11.39 -2.80 9.98
N LEU A 153 12.52 -2.80 9.29
CA LEU A 153 12.75 -1.90 8.15
C LEU A 153 11.77 -2.18 6.99
N LEU A 154 11.55 -3.45 6.67
CA LEU A 154 10.67 -3.85 5.57
C LEU A 154 9.20 -3.61 5.90
N GLN A 155 8.79 -3.83 7.16
CA GLN A 155 7.42 -3.62 7.62
C GLN A 155 7.10 -2.15 7.92
N GLY A 156 8.12 -1.30 8.09
CA GLY A 156 7.94 0.10 8.38
C GLY A 156 7.16 0.81 7.27
N SER A 157 5.95 1.27 7.57
CA SER A 157 5.25 2.25 6.74
C SER A 157 5.76 3.63 7.11
N ALA A 158 6.12 4.45 6.11
CA ALA A 158 6.40 5.86 6.31
C ALA A 158 5.17 6.64 5.86
N ASN A 159 4.50 7.32 6.77
CA ASN A 159 3.54 8.35 6.42
C ASN A 159 4.33 9.61 6.05
N LEU A 160 4.11 10.13 4.87
CA LEU A 160 4.62 11.43 4.48
C LEU A 160 3.65 12.48 4.99
N GLU A 161 4.08 13.26 5.96
CA GLU A 161 3.33 14.38 6.49
C GLU A 161 4.06 15.67 6.12
N PHE A 162 3.32 16.63 5.57
CA PHE A 162 3.82 17.97 5.34
C PHE A 162 3.31 18.88 6.45
N TRP A 163 4.24 19.44 7.21
CA TRP A 163 3.93 20.40 8.25
C TRP A 163 4.32 21.79 7.79
N GLU A 164 3.35 22.71 7.76
CA GLU A 164 3.68 24.12 7.61
C GLU A 164 4.34 24.60 8.93
N THR A 165 5.57 25.09 8.80
CA THR A 165 6.27 25.69 9.95
C THR A 165 6.11 27.19 9.88
N TYR A 166 5.58 27.77 10.94
CA TYR A 166 5.52 29.22 11.07
C TYR A 166 6.82 29.74 11.67
N ASN A 167 7.33 30.85 11.14
CA ASN A 167 8.45 31.54 11.74
C ASN A 167 8.00 32.09 13.11
N LEU A 168 8.79 31.88 14.15
CA LEU A 168 8.46 32.26 15.51
C LEU A 168 8.07 33.75 15.61
N ASN A 169 8.73 34.63 14.85
CA ASN A 169 8.44 36.07 14.79
C ASN A 169 7.05 36.38 14.19
N GLU A 170 6.62 35.63 13.16
CA GLU A 170 5.29 35.79 12.57
C GLU A 170 4.19 35.33 13.53
N PHE A 171 4.45 34.23 14.25
CA PHE A 171 3.52 33.73 15.26
C PHE A 171 3.33 34.72 16.39
N PHE A 172 4.41 35.28 16.93
CA PHE A 172 4.33 36.29 18.00
C PHE A 172 3.67 37.58 17.55
N ASN A 173 3.89 38.03 16.32
CA ASN A 173 3.23 39.22 15.80
C ASN A 173 1.71 39.01 15.67
N LYS A 174 1.26 37.84 15.22
CA LYS A 174 -0.16 37.50 15.15
C LYS A 174 -0.81 37.37 16.54
N LEU A 175 -0.08 36.83 17.51
CA LEU A 175 -0.54 36.70 18.89
C LEU A 175 -0.65 38.07 19.56
N ALA A 176 0.30 38.99 19.33
CA ALA A 176 0.24 40.36 19.81
C ALA A 176 -0.96 41.11 19.24
N SER A 177 -1.19 40.99 17.92
CA SER A 177 -2.35 41.59 17.26
C SER A 177 -3.69 41.03 17.75
N ALA A 178 -3.77 39.75 18.11
CA ALA A 178 -4.95 39.14 18.69
C ALA A 178 -5.22 39.62 20.12
N ASN A 179 -4.17 39.92 20.90
CA ASN A 179 -4.28 40.39 22.26
C ASN A 179 -4.69 41.89 22.34
N GLU A 180 -4.49 42.66 21.26
CA GLU A 180 -4.97 44.06 21.15
C GLU A 180 -6.46 44.13 20.79
N LEU A 181 -7.08 43.02 20.34
CA LEU A 181 -8.49 42.93 19.97
C LEU A 181 -9.39 42.37 21.08
N LEU A 182 -8.80 41.95 22.20
CA LEU A 182 -9.48 41.50 23.42
C LEU A 182 -9.50 42.60 24.48
#